data_3f0ef5618737248407aa8414094cbb78
#
_entry.id   3f0ef5618737248407aa8414094cbb78
#
_cell.length_a   1.000
_cell.length_b   1.000
_cell.length_c   1.000
_cell.angle_alpha   90.00
_cell.angle_beta   90.00
_cell.angle_gamma   90.00
#
_symmetry.space_group_name_H-M   'P 1'
#
loop_
_entity.id
_entity.type
_entity.pdbx_description
1 polymer ?
#
loop_
_entity_poly.entity_id
_entity_poly.type
_entity_poly.pdbx_seq_one_letter_code
_entity_poly.pdbx_strand_id
1 'polypeptide(L)'
;MENVKRKELINNYKQQEVEMGIIQVYNTINGFSFVDICQNLYKPFESIKFKLNLGKIRIKNFQEDWDKYGENVFEFIIVEKLKKKENSTDKETLDDLKELLNLWIDNQGDNLKLYNK
;
A
#
# COMPACT_ATOMS: atom_id res chain seq x y z
N MET A 1 29.57 -20.80 17.39
CA MET A 1 29.51 -19.38 17.04
C MET A 1 28.72 -19.14 15.76
N GLU A 2 29.06 -19.81 14.68
CA GLU A 2 28.33 -19.67 13.44
C GLU A 2 26.87 -20.13 13.59
N ASN A 3 26.65 -21.19 14.34
CA ASN A 3 25.29 -21.68 14.56
C ASN A 3 24.43 -20.67 15.32
N VAL A 4 25.05 -19.95 16.24
CA VAL A 4 24.37 -18.92 17.00
C VAL A 4 24.00 -17.75 16.10
N LYS A 5 24.95 -17.31 15.26
CA LYS A 5 24.70 -16.22 14.32
C LYS A 5 23.62 -16.60 13.31
N ARG A 6 23.68 -17.82 12.81
CA ARG A 6 22.69 -18.30 11.85
C ARG A 6 21.32 -18.37 12.49
N LYS A 7 21.27 -18.82 13.74
CA LYS A 7 20.03 -18.90 14.48
C LYS A 7 19.47 -17.50 14.75
N GLU A 8 20.32 -16.56 15.09
CA GLU A 8 19.91 -15.17 15.28
C GLU A 8 19.38 -14.55 13.99
N LEU A 9 20.06 -14.82 12.87
CA LEU A 9 19.60 -14.33 11.58
C LEU A 9 18.23 -14.91 11.21
N ILE A 10 18.04 -16.19 11.45
CA ILE A 10 16.76 -16.83 11.17
C ILE A 10 15.67 -16.28 12.09
N ASN A 11 15.99 -16.10 13.36
CA ASN A 11 15.05 -15.53 14.31
C ASN A 11 14.69 -14.09 13.96
N ASN A 12 15.69 -13.30 13.60
CA ASN A 12 15.45 -11.92 13.17
C ASN A 12 14.60 -11.89 11.92
N TYR A 13 14.84 -12.80 11.00
CA TYR A 13 14.05 -12.89 9.79
C TYR A 13 12.60 -13.25 10.10
N LYS A 14 12.38 -14.21 10.98
CA LYS A 14 11.05 -14.62 11.38
C LYS A 14 10.34 -13.59 12.24
N GLN A 15 11.10 -12.86 13.02
CA GLN A 15 10.57 -11.84 13.91
C GLN A 15 10.54 -10.48 13.23
N GLN A 16 11.13 -10.39 12.06
CA GLN A 16 11.10 -9.17 11.29
C GLN A 16 9.64 -8.82 11.03
N GLU A 17 9.20 -7.78 11.70
CA GLU A 17 7.84 -7.32 11.53
C GLU A 17 7.69 -6.82 10.11
N VAL A 18 6.76 -7.42 9.40
CA VAL A 18 6.43 -6.92 8.07
C VAL A 18 5.68 -5.61 8.28
N GLU A 19 6.27 -4.52 7.81
CA GLU A 19 5.58 -3.25 7.86
C GLU A 19 4.39 -3.28 6.90
N MET A 20 3.29 -2.75 7.35
CA MET A 20 2.09 -2.65 6.54
C MET A 20 1.51 -1.26 6.69
N GLY A 21 0.58 -0.89 5.86
CA GLY A 21 0.04 0.45 5.93
C GLY A 21 -0.88 0.78 4.78
N ILE A 22 -0.98 2.07 4.53
CA ILE A 22 -1.84 2.65 3.49
C ILE A 22 -0.94 3.24 2.42
N ILE A 23 -1.23 2.92 1.18
CA ILE A 23 -0.50 3.44 0.02
C ILE A 23 -1.42 4.33 -0.81
N GLN A 24 -0.80 5.30 -1.48
CA GLN A 24 -1.50 6.22 -2.37
C GLN A 24 -0.73 6.35 -3.67
N VAL A 25 -1.46 6.27 -4.78
CA VAL A 25 -0.92 6.60 -6.10
C VAL A 25 -1.67 7.85 -6.56
N TYR A 26 -0.97 8.96 -6.59
CA TYR A 26 -1.54 10.28 -6.81
C TYR A 26 -1.24 10.78 -8.21
N ASN A 27 -2.29 11.16 -8.95
CA ASN A 27 -2.15 11.76 -10.28
C ASN A 27 -1.94 13.27 -10.13
N THR A 28 -0.76 13.73 -10.45
CA THR A 28 -0.40 15.14 -10.29
C THR A 28 -1.08 16.05 -11.31
N ILE A 29 -1.69 15.50 -12.35
CA ILE A 29 -2.37 16.32 -13.38
C ILE A 29 -3.80 16.64 -12.95
N ASN A 30 -4.56 15.64 -12.51
CA ASN A 30 -5.97 15.86 -12.20
C ASN A 30 -6.33 15.74 -10.72
N GLY A 31 -5.36 15.36 -9.88
CA GLY A 31 -5.58 15.26 -8.44
C GLY A 31 -6.29 14.02 -7.98
N PHE A 32 -6.55 13.06 -8.86
CA PHE A 32 -7.16 11.81 -8.48
C PHE A 32 -6.15 10.89 -7.82
N SER A 33 -6.62 10.12 -6.85
CA SER A 33 -5.78 9.18 -6.12
C SER A 33 -6.38 7.79 -6.09
N PHE A 34 -5.52 6.80 -6.16
CA PHE A 34 -5.85 5.45 -5.78
C PHE A 34 -5.24 5.21 -4.40
N VAL A 35 -6.07 4.78 -3.44
CA VAL A 35 -5.59 4.47 -2.10
C VAL A 35 -6.03 3.06 -1.73
N ASP A 36 -5.18 2.35 -1.03
CA ASP A 36 -5.48 0.99 -0.63
C ASP A 36 -4.61 0.60 0.56
N ILE A 37 -5.00 -0.48 1.20
CA ILE A 37 -4.19 -1.10 2.23
C ILE A 37 -3.07 -1.89 1.57
N CYS A 38 -1.95 -1.99 2.26
CA CYS A 38 -0.82 -2.79 1.81
C CYS A 38 -0.32 -3.62 2.99
N GLN A 39 -0.37 -4.93 2.85
CA GLN A 39 0.03 -5.85 3.92
C GLN A 39 1.53 -6.05 4.00
N ASN A 40 2.27 -5.56 3.02
CA ASN A 40 3.72 -5.65 3.00
C ASN A 40 4.29 -4.44 2.28
N LEU A 41 4.93 -3.56 3.04
CA LEU A 41 5.50 -2.33 2.50
C LEU A 41 6.90 -2.51 1.91
N TYR A 42 7.34 -3.75 1.73
CA TYR A 42 8.53 -4.02 0.95
C TYR A 42 8.13 -3.99 -0.53
N LYS A 43 8.66 -3.01 -1.27
CA LYS A 43 8.33 -2.79 -2.68
C LYS A 43 6.81 -2.71 -2.91
N PRO A 44 6.12 -1.81 -2.21
CA PRO A 44 4.65 -1.85 -2.16
C PRO A 44 3.97 -1.47 -3.48
N PHE A 45 4.68 -0.79 -4.38
CA PHE A 45 4.07 -0.28 -5.61
C PHE A 45 4.38 -1.14 -6.83
N GLU A 46 5.31 -2.09 -6.72
CA GLU A 46 5.70 -2.89 -7.87
C GLU A 46 4.56 -3.72 -8.45
N SER A 47 3.75 -4.31 -7.59
CA SER A 47 2.61 -5.10 -8.03
C SER A 47 1.58 -4.22 -8.76
N ILE A 48 1.33 -3.04 -8.24
CA ILE A 48 0.39 -2.09 -8.84
C ILE A 48 0.91 -1.64 -10.21
N LYS A 49 2.18 -1.24 -10.28
CA LYS A 49 2.79 -0.83 -11.53
C LYS A 49 2.76 -1.95 -12.57
N PHE A 50 3.05 -3.16 -12.14
CA PHE A 50 3.03 -4.33 -13.01
C PHE A 50 1.64 -4.52 -13.62
N LYS A 51 0.61 -4.48 -12.78
CA LYS A 51 -0.77 -4.62 -13.24
C LYS A 51 -1.20 -3.49 -14.16
N LEU A 52 -0.81 -2.26 -13.83
CA LEU A 52 -1.12 -1.10 -14.67
C LEU A 52 -0.46 -1.21 -16.03
N ASN A 53 0.80 -1.65 -16.07
CA ASN A 53 1.53 -1.83 -17.32
C ASN A 53 0.95 -2.94 -18.19
N LEU A 54 0.29 -3.92 -17.56
CA LEU A 54 -0.38 -5.00 -18.29
C LEU A 54 -1.83 -4.68 -18.66
N GLY A 55 -2.34 -3.53 -18.23
CA GLY A 55 -3.72 -3.15 -18.46
C GLY A 55 -4.73 -3.97 -17.67
N LYS A 56 -4.32 -4.46 -16.50
CA LYS A 56 -5.14 -5.38 -15.70
C LYS A 56 -5.78 -4.77 -14.45
N ILE A 57 -5.66 -3.47 -14.26
CA ILE A 57 -6.33 -2.82 -13.13
C ILE A 57 -7.81 -2.71 -13.45
N ARG A 58 -8.64 -3.18 -12.52
CA ARG A 58 -10.09 -3.19 -12.69
C ARG A 58 -10.75 -1.83 -12.56
N ILE A 59 -10.07 -0.90 -11.93
CA ILE A 59 -10.57 0.47 -11.78
C ILE A 59 -10.33 1.18 -13.09
N LYS A 60 -11.38 1.31 -13.87
CA LYS A 60 -11.29 1.72 -15.26
C LYS A 60 -10.63 3.08 -15.45
N ASN A 61 -11.07 4.08 -14.70
CA ASN A 61 -10.53 5.43 -14.84
C ASN A 61 -9.06 5.52 -14.40
N PHE A 62 -8.65 4.72 -13.42
CA PHE A 62 -7.25 4.67 -13.00
C PHE A 62 -6.38 4.07 -14.11
N GLN A 63 -6.82 2.96 -14.68
CA GLN A 63 -6.10 2.32 -15.78
C GLN A 63 -6.03 3.24 -16.99
N GLU A 64 -7.11 3.91 -17.33
CA GLU A 64 -7.15 4.84 -18.46
C GLU A 64 -6.17 5.99 -18.27
N ASP A 65 -6.12 6.57 -17.07
CA ASP A 65 -5.21 7.67 -16.79
C ASP A 65 -3.75 7.21 -16.84
N TRP A 66 -3.47 6.01 -16.36
CA TRP A 66 -2.14 5.43 -16.45
C TRP A 66 -1.70 5.28 -17.91
N ASP A 67 -2.59 4.76 -18.74
CA ASP A 67 -2.32 4.57 -20.16
C ASP A 67 -2.16 5.90 -20.89
N LYS A 68 -2.91 6.90 -20.47
CA LYS A 68 -2.92 8.22 -21.12
C LYS A 68 -1.71 9.07 -20.72
N TYR A 69 -1.41 9.13 -19.43
CA TYR A 69 -0.40 10.05 -18.90
C TYR A 69 0.94 9.40 -18.65
N GLY A 70 0.98 8.11 -18.37
CA GLY A 70 2.20 7.39 -18.06
C GLY A 70 2.61 7.51 -16.60
N GLU A 71 3.61 6.73 -16.24
CA GLU A 71 4.07 6.60 -14.85
C GLU A 71 4.58 7.92 -14.27
N ASN A 72 5.21 8.74 -15.10
CA ASN A 72 5.94 9.93 -14.62
C ASN A 72 5.04 10.97 -13.95
N VAL A 73 3.74 10.98 -14.27
CA VAL A 73 2.83 11.95 -13.66
C VAL A 73 2.27 11.48 -12.32
N PHE A 74 2.50 10.23 -11.96
CA PHE A 74 1.98 9.67 -10.71
C PHE A 74 3.04 9.71 -9.62
N GLU A 75 2.60 10.05 -8.40
CA GLU A 75 3.43 9.96 -7.21
C GLU A 75 2.99 8.76 -6.40
N PHE A 76 3.96 8.02 -5.88
CA PHE A 76 3.73 6.81 -5.10
C PHE A 76 4.10 7.11 -3.65
N ILE A 77 3.11 7.08 -2.78
CA ILE A 77 3.25 7.59 -1.42
C ILE A 77 2.80 6.52 -0.42
N ILE A 78 3.60 6.31 0.63
CA ILE A 78 3.16 5.54 1.79
C ILE A 78 2.63 6.57 2.77
N VAL A 79 1.31 6.61 2.95
CA VAL A 79 0.67 7.66 3.75
C VAL A 79 0.57 7.32 5.22
N GLU A 80 0.47 6.04 5.55
CA GLU A 80 0.40 5.58 6.94
C GLU A 80 1.07 4.23 7.06
N LYS A 81 1.68 3.98 8.22
CA LYS A 81 2.28 2.69 8.53
C LYS A 81 1.59 2.11 9.76
N LEU A 82 1.40 0.81 9.75
CA LEU A 82 0.82 0.08 10.87
C LEU A 82 1.68 -1.15 11.15
N LYS A 83 2.05 -1.35 12.40
CA LYS A 83 2.76 -2.54 12.81
C LYS A 83 1.76 -3.56 13.33
N LYS A 84 1.95 -4.81 12.96
CA LYS A 84 1.13 -5.89 13.48
C LYS A 84 1.36 -6.00 14.98
N LYS A 85 0.28 -5.99 15.74
CA LYS A 85 0.37 -6.15 17.19
C LYS A 85 0.74 -7.58 17.51
N GLU A 86 1.57 -7.75 18.54
CA GLU A 86 1.89 -9.05 19.06
C GLU A 86 0.60 -9.74 19.48
N ASN A 87 0.45 -11.02 19.14
CA ASN A 87 -0.74 -11.81 19.43
C ASN A 87 -1.98 -11.47 18.61
N SER A 88 -1.85 -10.60 17.61
CA SER A 88 -2.97 -10.33 16.70
C SER A 88 -3.03 -11.36 15.59
N THR A 89 -4.23 -11.73 15.20
CA THR A 89 -4.42 -12.58 14.03
C THR A 89 -4.27 -11.76 12.76
N ASP A 90 -4.07 -12.44 11.64
CA ASP A 90 -4.00 -11.77 10.34
C ASP A 90 -5.31 -11.04 10.01
N LYS A 91 -6.43 -11.64 10.41
CA LYS A 91 -7.74 -11.02 10.21
C LYS A 91 -7.88 -9.73 11.01
N GLU A 92 -7.46 -9.75 12.27
CA GLU A 92 -7.52 -8.56 13.12
C GLU A 92 -6.65 -7.45 12.54
N THR A 93 -5.47 -7.80 12.08
CA THR A 93 -4.56 -6.85 11.47
C THR A 93 -5.14 -6.25 10.18
N LEU A 94 -5.77 -7.08 9.36
CA LEU A 94 -6.42 -6.63 8.15
C LEU A 94 -7.57 -5.68 8.46
N ASP A 95 -8.38 -6.00 9.47
CA ASP A 95 -9.48 -5.14 9.91
C ASP A 95 -8.96 -3.79 10.41
N ASP A 96 -7.85 -3.80 11.16
CA ASP A 96 -7.21 -2.57 11.62
C ASP A 96 -6.72 -1.72 10.44
N LEU A 97 -6.16 -2.35 9.41
CA LEU A 97 -5.72 -1.63 8.21
C LEU A 97 -6.89 -0.99 7.49
N LYS A 98 -7.99 -1.71 7.37
CA LYS A 98 -9.19 -1.19 6.70
C LYS A 98 -9.78 -0.01 7.48
N GLU A 99 -9.79 -0.10 8.79
CA GLU A 99 -10.25 0.99 9.64
C GLU A 99 -9.34 2.21 9.50
N LEU A 100 -8.02 1.98 9.49
CA LEU A 100 -7.05 3.05 9.30
C LEU A 100 -7.26 3.75 7.96
N LEU A 101 -7.49 2.99 6.90
CA LEU A 101 -7.77 3.54 5.58
C LEU A 101 -9.02 4.42 5.60
N ASN A 102 -10.09 3.94 6.22
CA ASN A 102 -11.32 4.72 6.31
C ASN A 102 -11.13 6.01 7.09
N LEU A 103 -10.39 5.95 8.19
CA LEU A 103 -10.08 7.13 8.98
C LEU A 103 -9.25 8.14 8.18
N TRP A 104 -8.27 7.63 7.43
CA TRP A 104 -7.44 8.49 6.59
C TRP A 104 -8.28 9.20 5.53
N ILE A 105 -9.17 8.45 4.87
CA ILE A 105 -10.06 9.01 3.85
C ILE A 105 -10.96 10.08 4.46
N ASP A 106 -11.56 9.79 5.60
CA ASP A 106 -12.46 10.72 6.29
C ASP A 106 -11.73 12.01 6.66
N ASN A 107 -10.47 11.91 7.07
CA ASN A 107 -9.67 13.07 7.46
C ASN A 107 -9.26 13.94 6.29
N GLN A 108 -9.30 13.43 5.06
CA GLN A 108 -8.96 14.23 3.87
C GLN A 108 -10.08 15.20 3.48
N GLY A 109 -11.30 14.95 3.94
CA GLY A 109 -12.43 15.81 3.64
C GLY A 109 -12.95 15.67 2.22
N ASP A 110 -13.71 16.66 1.78
CA ASP A 110 -14.40 16.61 0.50
C ASP A 110 -13.50 16.84 -0.72
N ASN A 111 -12.27 17.28 -0.48
CA ASN A 111 -11.33 17.59 -1.57
C ASN A 111 -10.63 16.36 -2.14
N LEU A 112 -10.77 15.24 -1.48
CA LEU A 112 -10.13 14.00 -1.94
C LEU A 112 -10.88 13.41 -3.12
N LYS A 113 -10.19 13.25 -4.23
CA LYS A 113 -10.74 12.59 -5.42
C LYS A 113 -10.17 11.20 -5.53
N LEU A 114 -11.02 10.20 -5.46
CA LEU A 114 -10.59 8.80 -5.46
C LEU A 114 -10.97 8.11 -6.75
N TYR A 115 -10.00 7.38 -7.33
CA TYR A 115 -10.27 6.50 -8.46
C TYR A 115 -11.16 5.33 -8.05
N ASN A 116 -10.90 4.80 -6.86
CA ASN A 116 -11.53 3.55 -6.42
C ASN A 116 -12.73 3.80 -5.49
N LYS A 117 -13.48 4.80 -5.84
CA LYS A 117 -14.69 5.10 -5.09
C LYS A 117 -15.93 5.05 -5.96
#